data_01436f5781c945980e1d401e1d77f610
#
_entry.id   01436f5781c945980e1d401e1d77f610
#
_cell.length_a   1.000
_cell.length_b   1.000
_cell.length_c   1.000
_cell.angle_alpha   90.00
_cell.angle_beta   90.00
_cell.angle_gamma   90.00
#
_symmetry.space_group_name_H-M   'P 1'
#
loop_
_entity.id
_entity.type
_entity.pdbx_description
1 polymer ?
#
loop_
_entity_poly.entity_id
_entity_poly.type
_entity_poly.pdbx_seq_one_letter_code
_entity_poly.pdbx_strand_id
1 'polypeptide(L)'
;MSRGIHATLFAKINADSADLQSLYENRYAGEPFVSVMAPGKHPATRDVRGANVCQLSVAQPQGRDTVVVMSVIDNLVKGAAGQAVQCMNILMGCSETTGLDGIALAP
;
A
#
# COMPACT_ATOMS: atom_id res chain seq x y z
N MET A 1 -5.34 1.14 18.64
CA MET A 1 -4.60 0.24 17.72
C MET A 1 -3.19 0.09 18.24
N SER A 2 -2.80 -1.14 18.54
CA SER A 2 -1.50 -1.40 19.18
C SER A 2 -0.35 -1.57 18.16
N ARG A 3 -0.66 -1.76 16.88
CA ARG A 3 0.31 -1.98 15.83
C ARG A 3 -0.28 -1.60 14.48
N GLY A 4 0.56 -1.07 13.60
CA GLY A 4 0.18 -0.68 12.26
C GLY A 4 0.03 0.82 12.08
N ILE A 5 0.08 1.26 10.84
CA ILE A 5 -0.19 2.64 10.46
C ILE A 5 -1.29 2.61 9.40
N HIS A 6 -2.32 3.42 9.62
CA HIS A 6 -3.38 3.62 8.65
C HIS A 6 -3.40 5.10 8.28
N ALA A 7 -3.13 5.42 7.04
CA ALA A 7 -3.16 6.78 6.53
C ALA A 7 -4.36 6.95 5.61
N THR A 8 -5.06 8.06 5.77
CA THR A 8 -6.17 8.46 4.90
C THR A 8 -5.87 9.83 4.34
N LEU A 9 -5.84 9.93 3.02
CA LEU A 9 -5.55 11.18 2.31
C LEU A 9 -6.77 11.62 1.52
N PHE A 10 -7.05 12.92 1.58
CA PHE A 10 -8.10 13.55 0.80
C PHE A 10 -7.46 14.53 -0.17
N ALA A 11 -7.83 14.46 -1.44
CA ALA A 11 -7.30 15.38 -2.44
C ALA A 11 -8.40 15.80 -3.40
N LYS A 12 -8.27 17.02 -3.88
CA LYS A 12 -9.10 17.52 -4.98
C LYS A 12 -8.45 17.14 -6.30
N ILE A 13 -9.27 16.72 -7.24
CA ILE A 13 -8.83 16.34 -8.58
C ILE A 13 -9.63 17.11 -9.62
N ASN A 14 -9.10 17.19 -10.83
CA ASN A 14 -9.83 17.76 -11.93
C ASN A 14 -10.99 16.85 -12.34
N ALA A 15 -12.12 17.44 -12.70
CA ALA A 15 -13.35 16.71 -12.97
C ALA A 15 -13.23 15.66 -14.08
N ASP A 16 -12.30 15.86 -15.02
CA ASP A 16 -12.07 14.97 -16.16
C ASP A 16 -11.09 13.85 -15.86
N SER A 17 -10.73 13.64 -14.60
CA SER A 17 -9.80 12.59 -14.27
C SER A 17 -10.39 11.24 -14.57
N ALA A 18 -9.60 10.47 -15.29
CA ALA A 18 -9.88 9.13 -15.72
C ALA A 18 -10.05 8.17 -14.52
N ASP A 19 -10.29 6.93 -14.83
CA ASP A 19 -10.40 5.83 -13.88
C ASP A 19 -9.19 5.79 -12.94
N LEU A 20 -9.37 6.31 -11.73
CA LEU A 20 -8.33 6.37 -10.71
C LEU A 20 -7.90 4.98 -10.25
N GLN A 21 -8.84 4.04 -10.20
CA GLN A 21 -8.52 2.66 -9.85
C GLN A 21 -7.50 2.07 -10.81
N SER A 22 -7.74 2.20 -12.12
CA SER A 22 -6.81 1.72 -13.12
C SER A 22 -5.48 2.45 -13.09
N LEU A 23 -5.50 3.74 -12.80
CA LEU A 23 -4.28 4.54 -12.67
C LEU A 23 -3.36 3.97 -11.57
N TYR A 24 -3.92 3.70 -10.41
CA TYR A 24 -3.17 3.13 -9.28
C TYR A 24 -2.73 1.70 -9.57
N GLU A 25 -3.60 0.88 -10.13
CA GLU A 25 -3.24 -0.49 -10.50
C GLU A 25 -2.08 -0.53 -11.48
N ASN A 26 -2.10 0.33 -12.49
CA ASN A 26 -1.04 0.40 -13.50
C ASN A 26 0.26 0.94 -12.91
N ARG A 27 0.17 1.96 -12.05
CA ARG A 27 1.36 2.57 -11.45
C ARG A 27 2.14 1.57 -10.59
N TYR A 28 1.43 0.72 -9.87
CA TYR A 28 2.03 -0.23 -8.94
C TYR A 28 2.07 -1.66 -9.45
N ALA A 29 1.68 -1.88 -10.71
CA ALA A 29 1.82 -3.20 -11.34
C ALA A 29 3.29 -3.61 -11.34
N GLY A 30 3.57 -4.82 -10.88
CA GLY A 30 4.95 -5.30 -10.80
C GLY A 30 5.72 -4.86 -9.56
N GLU A 31 5.15 -4.03 -8.70
CA GLU A 31 5.79 -3.68 -7.43
C GLU A 31 5.54 -4.79 -6.41
N PRO A 32 6.59 -5.46 -5.91
CA PRO A 32 6.39 -6.66 -5.10
C PRO A 32 5.79 -6.39 -3.73
N PHE A 33 5.91 -5.15 -3.22
CA PHE A 33 5.49 -4.80 -1.87
C PHE A 33 4.37 -3.77 -1.83
N VAL A 34 3.71 -3.53 -2.96
CA VAL A 34 2.53 -2.65 -3.01
C VAL A 34 1.38 -3.44 -3.59
N SER A 35 0.26 -3.44 -2.87
CA SER A 35 -0.96 -4.11 -3.30
C SER A 35 -2.09 -3.09 -3.37
N VAL A 36 -2.65 -2.91 -4.56
CA VAL A 36 -3.82 -2.05 -4.75
C VAL A 36 -5.06 -2.91 -4.64
N MET A 37 -5.94 -2.57 -3.70
CA MET A 37 -7.13 -3.36 -3.44
C MET A 37 -8.18 -3.16 -4.54
N ALA A 38 -9.05 -4.16 -4.69
CA ALA A 38 -10.17 -4.08 -5.61
C ALA A 38 -11.11 -2.91 -5.26
N PRO A 39 -11.82 -2.35 -6.24
CA PRO A 39 -12.77 -1.25 -5.98
C PRO A 39 -13.78 -1.62 -4.89
N GLY A 40 -14.06 -0.68 -4.00
CA GLY A 40 -14.99 -0.86 -2.89
C GLY A 40 -14.43 -1.58 -1.67
N LYS A 41 -13.18 -2.02 -1.73
CA LYS A 41 -12.50 -2.63 -0.59
C LYS A 41 -11.70 -1.58 0.17
N HIS A 42 -11.56 -1.78 1.47
CA HIS A 42 -10.79 -0.90 2.34
C HIS A 42 -9.70 -1.67 3.05
N PRO A 43 -8.48 -1.11 3.17
CA PRO A 43 -7.38 -1.80 3.82
C PRO A 43 -7.56 -1.83 5.34
N ALA A 44 -7.03 -2.86 5.96
CA ALA A 44 -7.00 -2.98 7.42
C ALA A 44 -5.59 -3.33 7.87
N THR A 45 -5.15 -2.73 8.97
CA THR A 45 -3.78 -2.93 9.47
C THR A 45 -3.48 -4.39 9.81
N ARG A 46 -4.49 -5.14 10.23
CA ARG A 46 -4.32 -6.57 10.54
C ARG A 46 -3.92 -7.40 9.31
N ASP A 47 -4.31 -6.95 8.12
CA ASP A 47 -4.07 -7.70 6.88
C ASP A 47 -2.61 -7.62 6.43
N VAL A 48 -1.84 -6.66 6.94
CA VAL A 48 -0.42 -6.49 6.61
C VAL A 48 0.50 -6.77 7.80
N ARG A 49 -0.05 -7.22 8.93
CA ARG A 49 0.73 -7.46 10.14
C ARG A 49 1.81 -8.51 9.89
N GLY A 50 3.06 -8.14 10.14
CA GLY A 50 4.21 -9.01 9.94
C GLY A 50 4.71 -9.10 8.51
N ALA A 51 4.05 -8.44 7.55
CA ALA A 51 4.44 -8.46 6.15
C ALA A 51 5.04 -7.14 5.72
N ASN A 52 5.99 -7.19 4.77
CA ASN A 52 6.59 -5.99 4.20
C ASN A 52 5.77 -5.47 3.02
N VAL A 53 4.49 -5.19 3.27
CA VAL A 53 3.52 -4.81 2.22
C VAL A 53 2.83 -3.51 2.59
N CYS A 54 2.63 -2.66 1.60
CA CYS A 54 1.73 -1.51 1.69
C CYS A 54 0.47 -1.84 0.89
N GLN A 55 -0.68 -1.89 1.55
CA GLN A 55 -1.97 -2.02 0.86
C GLN A 55 -2.58 -0.64 0.66
N LEU A 56 -3.05 -0.41 -0.55
CA LEU A 56 -3.68 0.85 -0.95
C LEU A 56 -5.10 0.61 -1.42
N SER A 57 -5.99 1.55 -1.11
CA SER A 57 -7.27 1.65 -1.79
C SER A 57 -7.51 3.08 -2.24
N VAL A 58 -8.22 3.24 -3.33
CA VAL A 58 -8.60 4.54 -3.86
C VAL A 58 -10.11 4.59 -4.02
N ALA A 59 -10.71 5.67 -3.57
CA ALA A 59 -12.15 5.88 -3.68
C ALA A 59 -12.42 7.30 -4.14
N GLN A 60 -13.48 7.45 -4.91
CA GLN A 60 -13.97 8.75 -5.34
C GLN A 60 -15.44 8.84 -4.90
N PRO A 61 -15.70 9.30 -3.67
CA PRO A 61 -17.04 9.30 -3.13
C PRO A 61 -18.00 10.06 -4.03
N GLN A 62 -19.10 9.42 -4.38
CA GLN A 62 -20.17 10.02 -5.20
C GLN A 62 -19.70 10.48 -6.59
N GLY A 63 -18.54 10.01 -7.08
CA GLY A 63 -18.01 10.42 -8.39
C GLY A 63 -17.66 11.89 -8.49
N ARG A 64 -17.42 12.56 -7.35
CA ARG A 64 -17.10 13.99 -7.31
C ARG A 64 -15.61 14.25 -7.48
N ASP A 65 -15.21 15.50 -7.28
CA ASP A 65 -13.84 15.97 -7.47
C ASP A 65 -12.90 15.66 -6.30
N THR A 66 -13.35 14.91 -5.30
CA THR A 66 -12.54 14.50 -4.17
C THR A 66 -12.16 13.04 -4.30
N VAL A 67 -10.88 12.76 -4.20
CA VAL A 67 -10.37 11.39 -4.10
C VAL A 67 -9.95 11.12 -2.66
N VAL A 68 -10.23 9.92 -2.20
CA VAL A 68 -9.77 9.42 -0.90
C VAL A 68 -8.85 8.25 -1.15
N VAL A 69 -7.61 8.37 -0.69
CA VAL A 69 -6.62 7.29 -0.77
C VAL A 69 -6.33 6.81 0.64
N MET A 70 -6.49 5.52 0.86
CA MET A 70 -6.19 4.89 2.15
C MET A 70 -5.02 3.95 1.96
N SER A 71 -4.10 3.94 2.94
CA SER A 71 -2.99 3.00 2.92
C SER A 71 -2.74 2.44 4.31
N VAL A 72 -2.33 1.18 4.36
CA VAL A 72 -1.94 0.54 5.60
C VAL A 72 -0.60 -0.16 5.44
N ILE A 73 0.20 -0.09 6.49
CA ILE A 73 1.47 -0.82 6.60
C ILE A 73 1.61 -1.36 8.01
N ASP A 74 2.45 -2.38 8.15
CA ASP A 74 2.96 -2.76 9.47
C ASP A 74 4.07 -1.79 9.85
N ASN A 75 3.92 -1.10 10.97
CA ASN A 75 4.86 -0.06 11.39
C ASN A 75 6.25 -0.61 11.73
N LEU A 76 6.36 -1.89 12.08
CA LEU A 76 7.64 -2.51 12.45
C LEU A 76 8.33 -3.19 11.27
N VAL A 77 7.59 -3.55 10.23
CA VAL A 77 8.14 -4.23 9.05
C VAL A 77 8.28 -3.22 7.90
N LYS A 78 7.21 -2.94 7.17
CA LYS A 78 7.28 -1.99 6.04
C LYS A 78 7.65 -0.59 6.50
N GLY A 79 7.18 -0.19 7.68
CA GLY A 79 7.44 1.13 8.24
C GLY A 79 8.80 1.27 8.91
N ALA A 80 9.55 0.19 9.11
CA ALA A 80 10.82 0.22 9.82
C ALA A 80 11.82 -0.78 9.25
N ALA A 81 11.98 -1.95 9.91
CA ALA A 81 13.04 -2.90 9.57
C ALA A 81 12.89 -3.49 8.16
N GLY A 82 11.66 -3.76 7.72
CA GLY A 82 11.42 -4.32 6.38
C GLY A 82 11.83 -3.35 5.27
N GLN A 83 11.53 -2.07 5.44
CA GLN A 83 11.94 -1.05 4.47
C GLN A 83 13.47 -0.91 4.44
N ALA A 84 14.11 -1.00 5.59
CA ALA A 84 15.57 -0.94 5.66
C ALA A 84 16.22 -2.11 4.91
N VAL A 85 15.71 -3.33 5.10
CA VAL A 85 16.19 -4.51 4.38
C VAL A 85 15.93 -4.40 2.89
N GLN A 86 14.76 -3.91 2.50
CA GLN A 86 14.42 -3.69 1.09
C GLN A 86 15.40 -2.73 0.43
N CYS A 87 15.70 -1.60 1.07
CA CYS A 87 16.70 -0.65 0.56
C CYS A 87 18.08 -1.28 0.47
N MET A 88 18.49 -2.06 1.47
CA MET A 88 19.76 -2.77 1.45
C MET A 88 19.85 -3.73 0.27
N ASN A 89 18.78 -4.49 0.01
CA ASN A 89 18.74 -5.41 -1.12
C ASN A 89 18.98 -4.69 -2.45
N ILE A 90 18.36 -3.54 -2.64
CA ILE A 90 18.52 -2.72 -3.85
C ILE A 90 19.95 -2.22 -3.96
N LEU A 91 20.49 -1.66 -2.87
CA LEU A 91 21.85 -1.11 -2.85
C LEU A 91 22.92 -2.17 -3.10
N MET A 92 22.70 -3.39 -2.60
CA MET A 92 23.67 -4.48 -2.71
C MET A 92 23.51 -5.30 -4.00
N GLY A 93 22.56 -4.94 -4.85
CA GLY A 93 22.29 -5.69 -6.09
C GLY A 93 21.60 -7.03 -5.88
N CYS A 94 21.04 -7.27 -4.70
CA CYS A 94 20.23 -8.45 -4.44
C CYS A 94 18.82 -8.27 -5.00
N SER A 95 18.07 -9.38 -5.11
CA SER A 95 16.64 -9.29 -5.41
C SER A 95 15.96 -8.47 -4.31
N GLU A 96 15.10 -7.54 -4.71
CA GLU A 96 14.39 -6.65 -3.80
C GLU A 96 13.63 -7.41 -2.72
N THR A 97 13.15 -8.61 -3.02
CA THR A 97 12.32 -9.43 -2.14
C THR A 97 13.11 -10.33 -1.21
N THR A 98 14.43 -10.37 -1.30
CA THR A 98 15.27 -11.29 -0.51
C THR A 98 15.00 -11.13 0.99
N GLY A 99 14.52 -12.20 1.62
CA GLY A 99 14.23 -12.23 3.05
C GLY A 99 12.96 -11.50 3.47
N LEU A 100 12.17 -10.97 2.52
CA LEU A 100 11.02 -10.11 2.82
C LEU A 100 9.67 -10.67 2.31
N ASP A 101 9.64 -11.84 1.75
CA ASP A 101 8.46 -12.45 1.12
C ASP A 101 7.59 -13.26 2.09
N GLY A 102 7.66 -12.93 3.38
CA GLY A 102 6.82 -13.56 4.40
C GLY A 102 5.34 -13.22 4.28
N ILE A 103 4.51 -14.15 4.70
CA ILE A 103 3.05 -13.99 4.72
C ILE A 103 2.63 -13.19 5.95
N ALA A 104 1.61 -12.36 5.81
CA ALA A 104 1.07 -11.59 6.92
C ALA A 104 0.53 -12.53 8.02
N LEU A 105 0.84 -12.17 9.26
CA LEU A 105 0.38 -12.93 10.43
C LEU A 105 -1.01 -12.43 10.81
N ALA A 106 -2.03 -13.13 10.39
CA ALA A 106 -3.38 -12.84 10.84
C ALA A 106 -3.50 -13.09 12.35
N PRO A 107 -4.18 -12.21 13.09
CA PRO A 107 -4.39 -12.41 14.51
C PRO A 107 -5.33 -13.59 14.77
#